data_2189635aebfa18176bf79cd23ed5cfa6
#
_entry.id   2189635aebfa18176bf79cd23ed5cfa6
#
_cell.length_a   1.000
_cell.length_b   1.000
_cell.length_c   1.000
_cell.angle_alpha   90.00
_cell.angle_beta   90.00
_cell.angle_gamma   90.00
#
_symmetry.space_group_name_H-M   'P 1'
#
loop_
_entity.id
_entity.type
_entity.pdbx_description
1 polymer ?
#
loop_
_entity_poly.entity_id
_entity_poly.type
_entity_poly.pdbx_seq_one_letter_code
_entity_poly.pdbx_strand_id
1 'polypeptide(L)'
;MLIDVNAYAGHWPFRNLQGSSVQEVADNGQRHGITHMLLTSLDAIFYKDPTPGNLVFAEQVRRCQSSVRLLPFAVVNPTYPAWEREMTRAVEQQGFCGIELSPLYHNYSLAGCSDGYEWINPAGDALALAGKLGVPVRIHASFENFRQRHWMDVHNTGLDGDDLFRVLSPHPETAVILCSTIPCTLGEKMQKLVESRQNLFFDFSVYDGFCSSAAKMTLDWMEPSHLCFGSRMPLYYPEPAVVKMQY
;
A
#
# COMPACT_ATOMS: atom_id res chain seq x y z
N MET A 1 -4.42 -13.90 15.90
CA MET A 1 -3.97 -13.78 14.51
C MET A 1 -3.62 -12.31 14.28
N LEU A 2 -2.39 -12.00 13.87
CA LEU A 2 -1.94 -10.65 13.55
C LEU A 2 -1.60 -10.59 12.06
N ILE A 3 -2.25 -9.68 11.32
CA ILE A 3 -2.06 -9.49 9.89
C ILE A 3 -1.40 -8.14 9.67
N ASP A 4 -0.24 -8.14 9.04
CA ASP A 4 0.46 -6.93 8.62
C ASP A 4 0.05 -6.55 7.19
N VAL A 5 -0.62 -5.42 7.04
CA VAL A 5 -1.09 -4.96 5.72
C VAL A 5 -0.10 -4.03 5.01
N ASN A 6 1.02 -3.68 5.66
CA ASN A 6 1.97 -2.70 5.13
C ASN A 6 3.41 -3.13 5.39
N ALA A 7 3.89 -4.13 4.62
CA ALA A 7 5.25 -4.62 4.67
C ALA A 7 5.88 -4.70 3.28
N TYR A 8 7.20 -4.64 3.24
CA TYR A 8 8.00 -4.59 2.02
C TYR A 8 9.20 -5.51 2.11
N ALA A 9 9.77 -5.88 0.96
CA ALA A 9 11.07 -6.52 0.87
C ALA A 9 11.83 -5.99 -0.35
N GLY A 10 13.15 -6.06 -0.31
CA GLY A 10 14.03 -5.61 -1.39
C GLY A 10 14.91 -4.43 -1.02
N HIS A 11 15.54 -3.87 -2.01
CA HIS A 11 16.51 -2.79 -1.86
C HIS A 11 15.82 -1.42 -1.85
N TRP A 12 16.22 -0.57 -0.87
CA TRP A 12 15.84 0.83 -0.80
C TRP A 12 17.02 1.69 -1.29
N PRO A 13 16.90 2.44 -2.39
CA PRO A 13 18.05 3.09 -3.01
C PRO A 13 18.64 4.25 -2.19
N PHE A 14 17.90 4.78 -1.22
CA PHE A 14 18.31 5.98 -0.49
C PHE A 14 19.04 5.69 0.83
N ARG A 15 18.97 4.47 1.33
CA ARG A 15 19.74 4.00 2.50
C ARG A 15 19.84 2.48 2.52
N ASN A 16 20.90 1.97 3.12
CA ASN A 16 21.05 0.53 3.33
C ASN A 16 20.07 0.06 4.42
N LEU A 17 19.09 -0.76 4.03
CA LEU A 17 18.17 -1.41 4.95
C LEU A 17 18.75 -2.77 5.36
N GLN A 18 18.89 -2.98 6.67
CA GLN A 18 19.23 -4.30 7.21
C GLN A 18 17.98 -5.18 7.25
N GLY A 19 18.14 -6.47 6.95
CA GLY A 19 17.03 -7.42 7.03
C GLY A 19 15.93 -7.15 6.00
N SER A 20 16.29 -6.75 4.78
CA SER A 20 15.34 -6.37 3.74
C SER A 20 15.01 -7.47 2.72
N SER A 21 15.69 -8.62 2.76
CA SER A 21 15.29 -9.75 1.94
C SER A 21 13.94 -10.33 2.38
N VAL A 22 13.23 -11.00 1.48
CA VAL A 22 11.93 -11.63 1.79
C VAL A 22 12.03 -12.55 3.01
N GLN A 23 13.11 -13.36 3.10
CA GLN A 23 13.32 -14.26 4.22
C GLN A 23 13.51 -13.51 5.54
N GLU A 24 14.37 -12.48 5.56
CA GLU A 24 14.65 -11.71 6.78
C GLU A 24 13.43 -10.93 7.26
N VAL A 25 12.64 -10.37 6.35
CA VAL A 25 11.38 -9.68 6.70
C VAL A 25 10.37 -10.67 7.28
N ALA A 26 10.24 -11.86 6.70
CA ALA A 26 9.36 -12.90 7.21
C ALA A 26 9.81 -13.39 8.61
N ASP A 27 11.11 -13.61 8.80
CA ASP A 27 11.68 -14.02 10.09
C ASP A 27 11.48 -12.94 11.16
N ASN A 28 11.62 -11.67 10.78
CA ASN A 28 11.35 -10.54 11.66
C ASN A 28 9.87 -10.47 12.04
N GLY A 29 8.96 -10.63 11.07
CA GLY A 29 7.53 -10.70 11.33
C GLY A 29 7.16 -11.84 12.28
N GLN A 30 7.75 -13.02 12.09
CA GLN A 30 7.54 -14.17 12.98
C GLN A 30 7.95 -13.86 14.42
N ARG A 31 9.09 -13.20 14.64
CA ARG A 31 9.56 -12.82 15.98
C ARG A 31 8.60 -11.86 16.70
N HIS A 32 7.82 -11.09 15.94
CA HIS A 32 6.84 -10.14 16.48
C HIS A 32 5.40 -10.68 16.48
N GLY A 33 5.20 -11.99 16.25
CA GLY A 33 3.89 -12.63 16.30
C GLY A 33 2.99 -12.35 15.10
N ILE A 34 3.54 -11.77 14.03
CA ILE A 34 2.82 -11.59 12.77
C ILE A 34 2.60 -12.96 12.13
N THR A 35 1.36 -13.26 11.75
CA THR A 35 0.97 -14.54 11.17
C THR A 35 0.75 -14.48 9.66
N HIS A 36 0.35 -13.31 9.17
CA HIS A 36 0.12 -13.04 7.74
C HIS A 36 0.72 -11.67 7.39
N MET A 37 1.25 -11.55 6.19
CA MET A 37 1.90 -10.33 5.75
C MET A 37 1.58 -10.03 4.29
N LEU A 38 0.94 -8.89 4.03
CA LEU A 38 0.79 -8.34 2.69
C LEU A 38 2.11 -7.69 2.30
N LEU A 39 2.84 -8.31 1.40
CA LEU A 39 4.24 -7.98 1.10
C LEU A 39 4.41 -7.49 -0.33
N THR A 40 5.16 -6.40 -0.52
CA THR A 40 5.45 -5.80 -1.84
C THR A 40 6.96 -5.62 -2.04
N SER A 41 7.39 -5.69 -3.30
CA SER A 41 8.78 -5.44 -3.70
C SER A 41 9.09 -3.95 -3.70
N LEU A 42 10.09 -3.52 -2.91
CA LEU A 42 10.66 -2.17 -2.99
C LEU A 42 11.34 -1.92 -4.34
N ASP A 43 12.02 -2.94 -4.87
CA ASP A 43 12.72 -2.80 -6.17
C ASP A 43 11.75 -2.49 -7.31
N ALA A 44 10.56 -3.12 -7.34
CA ALA A 44 9.58 -2.92 -8.40
C ALA A 44 9.01 -1.50 -8.44
N ILE A 45 8.97 -0.79 -7.29
CA ILE A 45 8.37 0.55 -7.17
C ILE A 45 9.14 1.60 -7.99
N PHE A 46 10.46 1.44 -8.14
CA PHE A 46 11.31 2.45 -8.79
C PHE A 46 11.37 2.33 -10.32
N TYR A 47 10.74 1.32 -10.90
CA TYR A 47 10.77 1.11 -12.35
C TYR A 47 9.46 1.55 -13.01
N LYS A 48 9.56 2.18 -14.19
CA LYS A 48 8.38 2.47 -15.03
C LYS A 48 7.65 1.20 -15.43
N ASP A 49 8.41 0.14 -15.73
CA ASP A 49 7.90 -1.22 -15.92
C ASP A 49 8.19 -2.04 -14.65
N PRO A 50 7.23 -2.24 -13.75
CA PRO A 50 7.44 -3.02 -12.53
C PRO A 50 7.48 -4.54 -12.77
N THR A 51 7.12 -5.01 -13.98
CA THR A 51 6.98 -6.44 -14.28
C THR A 51 8.22 -7.27 -13.96
N PRO A 52 9.45 -6.89 -14.36
CA PRO A 52 10.64 -7.67 -14.02
C PRO A 52 10.87 -7.77 -12.50
N GLY A 53 10.66 -6.67 -11.77
CA GLY A 53 10.77 -6.66 -10.31
C GLY A 53 9.73 -7.57 -9.64
N ASN A 54 8.48 -7.54 -10.10
CA ASN A 54 7.43 -8.44 -9.62
C ASN A 54 7.78 -9.91 -9.85
N LEU A 55 8.33 -10.28 -11.03
CA LEU A 55 8.72 -11.66 -11.33
C LEU A 55 9.81 -12.19 -10.38
N VAL A 56 10.85 -11.39 -10.16
CA VAL A 56 11.92 -11.72 -9.21
C VAL A 56 11.35 -11.88 -7.80
N PHE A 57 10.50 -10.96 -7.40
CA PHE A 57 9.88 -10.97 -6.08
C PHE A 57 8.97 -12.20 -5.86
N ALA A 58 8.12 -12.55 -6.84
CA ALA A 58 7.28 -13.74 -6.78
C ALA A 58 8.12 -15.02 -6.57
N GLU A 59 9.27 -15.10 -7.21
CA GLU A 59 10.19 -16.23 -7.03
C GLU A 59 10.83 -16.24 -5.62
N GLN A 60 11.20 -15.07 -5.08
CA GLN A 60 11.72 -14.95 -3.73
C GLN A 60 10.67 -15.37 -2.68
N VAL A 61 9.41 -14.94 -2.86
CA VAL A 61 8.29 -15.34 -1.98
C VAL A 61 8.07 -16.86 -2.03
N ARG A 62 8.09 -17.47 -3.21
CA ARG A 62 7.95 -18.94 -3.35
C ARG A 62 9.06 -19.73 -2.68
N ARG A 63 10.27 -19.19 -2.63
CA ARG A 63 11.43 -19.85 -1.97
C ARG A 63 11.52 -19.59 -0.47
N CYS A 64 10.79 -18.61 0.04
CA CYS A 64 10.82 -18.25 1.45
C CYS A 64 10.29 -19.39 2.31
N GLN A 65 11.04 -19.71 3.37
CA GLN A 65 10.65 -20.72 4.37
C GLN A 65 10.31 -20.00 5.68
N SER A 66 9.02 -19.84 5.94
CA SER A 66 8.54 -19.14 7.13
C SER A 66 7.19 -19.70 7.60
N SER A 67 6.91 -19.59 8.89
CA SER A 67 5.57 -19.82 9.45
C SER A 67 4.62 -18.64 9.18
N VAL A 68 5.14 -17.47 8.80
CA VAL A 68 4.34 -16.33 8.36
C VAL A 68 3.82 -16.60 6.95
N ARG A 69 2.51 -16.52 6.78
CA ARG A 69 1.90 -16.60 5.45
C ARG A 69 2.12 -15.31 4.68
N LEU A 70 2.97 -15.35 3.67
CA LEU A 70 3.21 -14.21 2.79
C LEU A 70 2.11 -14.13 1.72
N LEU A 71 1.55 -12.93 1.57
CA LEU A 71 0.52 -12.57 0.60
C LEU A 71 1.12 -11.50 -0.32
N PRO A 72 1.75 -11.88 -1.45
CA PRO A 72 2.45 -10.93 -2.31
C PRO A 72 1.46 -10.01 -3.05
N PHE A 73 1.79 -8.72 -3.08
CA PHE A 73 1.12 -7.68 -3.85
C PHE A 73 2.00 -7.23 -5.01
N ALA A 74 1.44 -7.25 -6.23
CA ALA A 74 2.15 -6.83 -7.42
C ALA A 74 2.17 -5.29 -7.51
N VAL A 75 3.31 -4.71 -7.74
CA VAL A 75 3.39 -3.28 -8.11
C VAL A 75 2.83 -3.11 -9.50
N VAL A 76 1.91 -2.16 -9.67
CA VAL A 76 1.30 -1.83 -10.96
C VAL A 76 1.51 -0.36 -11.27
N ASN A 77 2.04 -0.07 -12.47
CA ASN A 77 2.07 1.27 -13.03
C ASN A 77 1.03 1.37 -14.13
N PRO A 78 -0.16 1.95 -13.86
CA PRO A 78 -1.25 1.98 -14.82
C PRO A 78 -1.03 2.96 -16.00
N THR A 79 0.09 3.70 -15.98
CA THR A 79 0.49 4.55 -17.12
C THR A 79 1.50 3.87 -18.04
N TYR A 80 1.98 2.67 -17.70
CA TYR A 80 2.91 1.92 -18.51
C TYR A 80 2.17 1.04 -19.55
N PRO A 81 2.64 0.96 -20.80
CA PRO A 81 2.00 0.13 -21.82
C PRO A 81 1.83 -1.33 -21.37
N ALA A 82 0.71 -1.95 -21.72
CA ALA A 82 0.36 -3.33 -21.39
C ALA A 82 0.17 -3.66 -19.90
N TRP A 83 0.05 -2.68 -19.02
CA TRP A 83 -0.15 -2.87 -17.59
C TRP A 83 -1.35 -3.78 -17.25
N GLU A 84 -2.46 -3.69 -17.99
CA GLU A 84 -3.66 -4.53 -17.79
C GLU A 84 -3.33 -6.02 -17.94
N ARG A 85 -2.63 -6.35 -19.03
CA ARG A 85 -2.20 -7.73 -19.30
C ARG A 85 -1.24 -8.24 -18.22
N GLU A 86 -0.26 -7.42 -17.83
CA GLU A 86 0.73 -7.81 -16.83
C GLU A 86 0.11 -7.90 -15.43
N MET A 87 -0.83 -7.03 -15.07
CA MET A 87 -1.59 -7.13 -13.84
C MET A 87 -2.44 -8.40 -13.78
N THR A 88 -3.18 -8.71 -14.86
CA THR A 88 -3.95 -9.95 -14.98
C THR A 88 -3.06 -11.17 -14.83
N ARG A 89 -1.93 -11.18 -15.51
CA ARG A 89 -0.94 -12.28 -15.42
C ARG A 89 -0.35 -12.44 -14.02
N ALA A 90 -0.05 -11.32 -13.34
CA ALA A 90 0.46 -11.35 -11.98
C ALA A 90 -0.52 -12.07 -11.03
N VAL A 91 -1.80 -11.74 -11.12
CA VAL A 91 -2.84 -12.33 -10.27
C VAL A 91 -3.11 -13.78 -10.66
N GLU A 92 -3.39 -14.06 -11.94
CA GLU A 92 -3.87 -15.38 -12.38
C GLU A 92 -2.76 -16.43 -12.49
N GLN A 93 -1.50 -16.03 -12.78
CA GLN A 93 -0.44 -16.98 -13.11
C GLN A 93 0.77 -16.93 -12.18
N GLN A 94 1.01 -15.81 -11.49
CA GLN A 94 2.22 -15.62 -10.69
C GLN A 94 1.97 -15.69 -9.17
N GLY A 95 0.69 -15.79 -8.75
CA GLY A 95 0.30 -15.99 -7.35
C GLY A 95 0.22 -14.71 -6.51
N PHE A 96 0.11 -13.55 -7.15
CA PHE A 96 -0.15 -12.31 -6.43
C PHE A 96 -1.59 -12.26 -5.92
N CYS A 97 -1.74 -11.83 -4.66
CA CYS A 97 -3.02 -11.79 -3.94
C CYS A 97 -3.66 -10.40 -3.94
N GLY A 98 -3.00 -9.38 -4.50
CA GLY A 98 -3.44 -8.01 -4.58
C GLY A 98 -2.46 -7.18 -5.39
N ILE A 99 -2.76 -5.88 -5.53
CA ILE A 99 -1.91 -4.93 -6.24
C ILE A 99 -1.53 -3.74 -5.38
N GLU A 100 -0.38 -3.15 -5.68
CA GLU A 100 0.15 -1.92 -5.11
C GLU A 100 0.14 -0.81 -6.14
N LEU A 101 -0.49 0.32 -5.82
CA LEU A 101 -0.43 1.57 -6.58
C LEU A 101 0.43 2.58 -5.84
N SER A 102 1.47 3.08 -6.50
CA SER A 102 2.42 4.06 -5.96
C SER A 102 2.41 5.34 -6.84
N PRO A 103 1.35 6.15 -6.78
CA PRO A 103 1.14 7.26 -7.72
C PRO A 103 2.27 8.27 -7.74
N LEU A 104 2.87 8.58 -6.59
CA LEU A 104 3.99 9.52 -6.50
C LEU A 104 5.26 9.01 -7.21
N TYR A 105 5.57 7.72 -7.08
CA TYR A 105 6.76 7.12 -7.71
C TYR A 105 6.57 6.88 -9.20
N HIS A 106 5.35 6.61 -9.64
CA HIS A 106 5.02 6.42 -11.04
C HIS A 106 4.54 7.70 -11.74
N ASN A 107 4.52 8.82 -11.00
CA ASN A 107 4.21 10.16 -11.51
C ASN A 107 2.87 10.26 -12.24
N TYR A 108 1.79 9.79 -11.61
CA TYR A 108 0.42 9.99 -12.10
C TYR A 108 -0.51 10.52 -11.01
N SER A 109 -1.56 11.22 -11.42
CA SER A 109 -2.59 11.74 -10.52
C SER A 109 -3.68 10.70 -10.27
N LEU A 110 -4.14 10.58 -9.01
CA LEU A 110 -5.34 9.80 -8.68
C LEU A 110 -6.61 10.42 -9.25
N ALA A 111 -6.65 11.76 -9.40
CA ALA A 111 -7.77 12.45 -10.03
C ALA A 111 -7.90 12.16 -11.52
N GLY A 112 -6.87 11.60 -12.14
CA GLY A 112 -6.77 11.49 -13.60
C GLY A 112 -6.16 12.73 -14.23
N CYS A 113 -6.11 12.75 -15.55
CA CYS A 113 -5.61 13.87 -16.36
C CYS A 113 -6.26 13.87 -17.74
N SER A 114 -6.19 15.01 -18.44
CA SER A 114 -6.54 15.08 -19.87
C SER A 114 -5.29 14.79 -20.69
N ASP A 115 -5.43 13.95 -21.71
CA ASP A 115 -4.39 13.72 -22.72
C ASP A 115 -4.44 14.75 -23.85
N GLY A 116 -5.37 15.72 -23.75
CA GLY A 116 -5.64 16.74 -24.74
C GLY A 116 -6.83 16.41 -25.65
N TYR A 117 -7.38 15.20 -25.56
CA TYR A 117 -8.55 14.73 -26.31
C TYR A 117 -9.66 14.25 -25.37
N GLU A 118 -9.32 13.44 -24.40
CA GLU A 118 -10.28 12.93 -23.43
C GLU A 118 -9.70 12.93 -22.00
N TRP A 119 -10.58 12.69 -21.03
CA TRP A 119 -10.18 12.53 -19.63
C TRP A 119 -9.84 11.06 -19.40
N ILE A 120 -8.63 10.81 -18.94
CA ILE A 120 -8.16 9.47 -18.58
C ILE A 120 -7.92 9.37 -17.07
N ASN A 121 -8.23 8.23 -16.48
CA ASN A 121 -7.97 7.96 -15.09
C ASN A 121 -7.31 6.58 -14.88
N PRO A 122 -5.99 6.48 -15.11
CA PRO A 122 -5.29 5.21 -15.03
C PRO A 122 -5.44 4.49 -13.68
N ALA A 123 -5.52 5.23 -12.58
CA ALA A 123 -5.75 4.66 -11.26
C ALA A 123 -7.16 4.05 -11.13
N GLY A 124 -8.19 4.73 -11.66
CA GLY A 124 -9.55 4.21 -11.71
C GLY A 124 -9.66 2.95 -12.57
N ASP A 125 -8.98 2.91 -13.70
CA ASP A 125 -8.94 1.72 -14.56
C ASP A 125 -8.30 0.53 -13.86
N ALA A 126 -7.21 0.77 -13.08
CA ALA A 126 -6.57 -0.27 -12.27
C ALA A 126 -7.48 -0.77 -11.14
N LEU A 127 -8.24 0.12 -10.49
CA LEU A 127 -9.25 -0.26 -9.49
C LEU A 127 -10.36 -1.10 -10.11
N ALA A 128 -10.88 -0.70 -11.27
CA ALA A 128 -11.91 -1.45 -12.01
C ALA A 128 -11.43 -2.87 -12.36
N LEU A 129 -10.18 -3.00 -12.84
CA LEU A 129 -9.61 -4.30 -13.19
C LEU A 129 -9.38 -5.15 -11.91
N ALA A 130 -8.92 -4.55 -10.81
CA ALA A 130 -8.75 -5.25 -9.53
C ALA A 130 -10.09 -5.80 -9.02
N GLY A 131 -11.18 -5.01 -9.11
CA GLY A 131 -12.53 -5.47 -8.77
C GLY A 131 -12.98 -6.67 -9.62
N LYS A 132 -12.72 -6.64 -10.93
CA LYS A 132 -13.01 -7.77 -11.84
C LYS A 132 -12.19 -9.03 -11.50
N LEU A 133 -10.95 -8.86 -11.09
CA LEU A 133 -10.06 -9.96 -10.68
C LEU A 133 -10.33 -10.43 -9.25
N GLY A 134 -11.16 -9.72 -8.48
CA GLY A 134 -11.48 -10.05 -7.09
C GLY A 134 -10.32 -9.89 -6.13
N VAL A 135 -9.38 -8.96 -6.40
CA VAL A 135 -8.20 -8.73 -5.56
C VAL A 135 -8.20 -7.32 -4.96
N PRO A 136 -7.68 -7.15 -3.72
CA PRO A 136 -7.57 -5.84 -3.09
C PRO A 136 -6.49 -4.98 -3.72
N VAL A 137 -6.65 -3.66 -3.57
CA VAL A 137 -5.70 -2.64 -3.99
C VAL A 137 -5.12 -1.95 -2.77
N ARG A 138 -3.80 -1.86 -2.67
CA ARG A 138 -3.12 -1.00 -1.71
C ARG A 138 -2.63 0.26 -2.42
N ILE A 139 -2.95 1.43 -1.88
CA ILE A 139 -2.51 2.73 -2.39
C ILE A 139 -1.60 3.37 -1.35
N HIS A 140 -0.39 3.72 -1.74
CA HIS A 140 0.62 4.22 -0.84
C HIS A 140 0.86 5.73 -1.02
N ALA A 141 0.70 6.50 0.09
CA ALA A 141 0.95 7.93 0.09
C ALA A 141 2.45 8.26 0.20
N SER A 142 3.18 7.54 1.06
CA SER A 142 4.62 7.71 1.20
C SER A 142 5.27 6.51 1.90
N PHE A 143 6.52 6.23 1.56
CA PHE A 143 7.30 5.16 2.17
C PHE A 143 8.08 5.64 3.39
N GLU A 144 8.70 6.81 3.34
CA GLU A 144 9.48 7.37 4.45
C GLU A 144 8.83 8.61 5.06
N ASN A 145 9.11 8.82 6.34
CA ASN A 145 8.75 10.07 7.03
C ASN A 145 9.54 11.23 6.40
N PHE A 146 8.90 12.38 6.21
CA PHE A 146 9.50 13.55 5.59
C PHE A 146 10.80 14.02 6.28
N ARG A 147 10.97 13.74 7.58
CA ARG A 147 12.18 14.07 8.35
C ARG A 147 13.36 13.15 8.05
N GLN A 148 13.10 11.93 7.58
CA GLN A 148 14.12 10.92 7.28
C GLN A 148 14.37 10.76 5.80
N ARG A 149 13.48 11.32 4.98
CA ARG A 149 13.51 11.22 3.53
C ARG A 149 14.82 11.77 2.95
N HIS A 150 15.44 11.00 2.09
CA HIS A 150 16.60 11.47 1.33
C HIS A 150 16.17 12.58 0.36
N TRP A 151 17.03 13.57 0.13
CA TRP A 151 16.69 14.72 -0.73
C TRP A 151 16.41 14.36 -2.19
N MET A 152 16.95 13.23 -2.68
CA MET A 152 16.68 12.68 -4.02
C MET A 152 15.39 11.84 -4.11
N ASP A 153 14.82 11.46 -2.98
CA ASP A 153 13.56 10.71 -2.97
C ASP A 153 12.38 11.61 -3.35
N VAL A 154 11.32 11.01 -3.85
CA VAL A 154 10.11 11.72 -4.27
C VAL A 154 9.56 12.58 -3.14
N HIS A 155 9.26 13.85 -3.43
CA HIS A 155 8.64 14.73 -2.46
C HIS A 155 7.20 14.32 -2.21
N ASN A 156 6.91 13.88 -0.99
CA ASN A 156 5.56 13.49 -0.61
C ASN A 156 4.72 14.74 -0.28
N THR A 157 3.69 14.96 -1.09
CA THR A 157 2.66 15.99 -0.86
C THR A 157 1.43 15.42 -0.12
N GLY A 158 1.43 14.13 0.21
CA GLY A 158 0.25 13.42 0.69
C GLY A 158 -0.69 13.05 -0.45
N LEU A 159 -1.78 12.36 -0.10
CA LEU A 159 -2.89 12.10 -1.02
C LEU A 159 -4.01 13.10 -0.71
N ASP A 160 -4.51 13.76 -1.75
CA ASP A 160 -5.63 14.68 -1.62
C ASP A 160 -6.94 13.91 -1.43
N GLY A 161 -7.78 14.35 -0.49
CA GLY A 161 -9.03 13.66 -0.14
C GLY A 161 -10.08 13.73 -1.24
N ASP A 162 -10.16 14.84 -1.98
CA ASP A 162 -11.09 14.97 -3.12
C ASP A 162 -10.65 14.09 -4.29
N ASP A 163 -9.35 13.94 -4.53
CA ASP A 163 -8.82 13.05 -5.55
C ASP A 163 -9.05 11.58 -5.18
N LEU A 164 -8.84 11.21 -3.92
CA LEU A 164 -9.19 9.89 -3.39
C LEU A 164 -10.70 9.62 -3.54
N PHE A 165 -11.54 10.57 -3.17
CA PHE A 165 -12.98 10.41 -3.33
C PHE A 165 -13.38 10.17 -4.79
N ARG A 166 -12.84 10.96 -5.72
CA ARG A 166 -13.12 10.82 -7.15
C ARG A 166 -12.72 9.47 -7.72
N VAL A 167 -11.56 8.95 -7.31
CA VAL A 167 -11.06 7.67 -7.82
C VAL A 167 -11.69 6.47 -7.14
N LEU A 168 -12.07 6.56 -5.86
CA LEU A 168 -12.60 5.42 -5.11
C LEU A 168 -14.12 5.26 -5.20
N SER A 169 -14.87 6.36 -5.28
CA SER A 169 -16.33 6.31 -5.26
C SER A 169 -16.97 5.54 -6.42
N PRO A 170 -16.39 5.51 -7.65
CA PRO A 170 -16.95 4.70 -8.75
C PRO A 170 -16.72 3.19 -8.63
N HIS A 171 -15.86 2.74 -7.69
CA HIS A 171 -15.44 1.33 -7.56
C HIS A 171 -15.77 0.76 -6.17
N PRO A 172 -17.06 0.71 -5.77
CA PRO A 172 -17.46 0.26 -4.43
C PRO A 172 -17.16 -1.22 -4.17
N GLU A 173 -17.03 -2.04 -5.20
CA GLU A 173 -16.73 -3.48 -5.11
C GLU A 173 -15.28 -3.78 -4.78
N THR A 174 -14.36 -2.85 -5.11
CA THR A 174 -12.93 -3.07 -4.94
C THR A 174 -12.48 -2.78 -3.50
N ALA A 175 -11.93 -3.77 -2.81
CA ALA A 175 -11.35 -3.55 -1.49
C ALA A 175 -10.07 -2.72 -1.60
N VAL A 176 -9.96 -1.67 -0.77
CA VAL A 176 -8.83 -0.74 -0.82
C VAL A 176 -8.20 -0.56 0.56
N ILE A 177 -6.87 -0.56 0.61
CA ILE A 177 -6.08 -0.24 1.79
C ILE A 177 -5.28 1.03 1.49
N LEU A 178 -5.54 2.10 2.22
CA LEU A 178 -4.79 3.36 2.14
C LEU A 178 -3.67 3.34 3.16
N CYS A 179 -2.42 3.30 2.69
CA CYS A 179 -1.24 3.28 3.54
C CYS A 179 -0.61 4.65 3.68
N SER A 180 -0.02 4.91 4.86
CA SER A 180 0.63 6.18 5.19
C SER A 180 -0.26 7.41 4.99
N THR A 181 -1.55 7.25 5.23
CA THR A 181 -2.58 8.28 5.06
C THR A 181 -3.26 8.54 6.41
N ILE A 182 -3.40 9.80 6.80
CA ILE A 182 -4.09 10.18 8.04
C ILE A 182 -5.56 10.45 7.73
N PRO A 183 -6.51 9.58 8.14
CA PRO A 183 -7.91 9.67 7.72
C PRO A 183 -8.59 11.00 8.08
N CYS A 184 -8.34 11.56 9.25
CA CYS A 184 -8.98 12.80 9.69
C CYS A 184 -8.59 14.04 8.86
N THR A 185 -7.58 13.94 7.99
CA THR A 185 -7.17 15.04 7.09
C THR A 185 -7.81 14.98 5.71
N LEU A 186 -8.57 13.92 5.40
CA LEU A 186 -9.09 13.67 4.05
C LEU A 186 -10.39 14.40 3.72
N GLY A 187 -10.99 15.09 4.68
CA GLY A 187 -12.20 15.88 4.48
C GLY A 187 -13.51 15.09 4.50
N GLU A 188 -14.62 15.83 4.50
CA GLU A 188 -15.98 15.30 4.75
C GLU A 188 -16.45 14.28 3.70
N LYS A 189 -16.09 14.46 2.42
CA LYS A 189 -16.49 13.51 1.36
C LYS A 189 -15.90 12.14 1.58
N MET A 190 -14.62 12.08 1.96
CA MET A 190 -13.97 10.81 2.28
C MET A 190 -14.51 10.19 3.57
N GLN A 191 -14.85 10.99 4.58
CA GLN A 191 -15.51 10.47 5.78
C GLN A 191 -16.82 9.76 5.44
N LYS A 192 -17.71 10.40 4.68
CA LYS A 192 -18.95 9.80 4.22
C LYS A 192 -18.74 8.55 3.36
N LEU A 193 -17.68 8.53 2.54
CA LEU A 193 -17.34 7.36 1.74
C LEU A 193 -16.93 6.18 2.64
N VAL A 194 -16.09 6.41 3.65
CA VAL A 194 -15.68 5.39 4.63
C VAL A 194 -16.88 4.85 5.39
N GLU A 195 -17.76 5.71 5.92
CA GLU A 195 -18.97 5.32 6.63
C GLU A 195 -19.91 4.44 5.78
N SER A 196 -19.92 4.65 4.47
CA SER A 196 -20.77 3.90 3.53
C SER A 196 -20.16 2.60 3.01
N ARG A 197 -18.84 2.34 3.27
CA ARG A 197 -18.09 1.23 2.68
C ARG A 197 -17.40 0.38 3.73
N GLN A 198 -17.66 -0.94 3.73
CA GLN A 198 -17.01 -1.90 4.62
C GLN A 198 -15.64 -2.40 4.13
N ASN A 199 -15.27 -2.10 2.88
CA ASN A 199 -14.06 -2.60 2.23
C ASN A 199 -13.01 -1.50 1.94
N LEU A 200 -13.05 -0.41 2.70
CA LEU A 200 -12.07 0.67 2.66
C LEU A 200 -11.33 0.72 4.00
N PHE A 201 -10.02 0.50 3.96
CA PHE A 201 -9.19 0.33 5.15
C PHE A 201 -8.03 1.33 5.17
N PHE A 202 -7.51 1.59 6.37
CA PHE A 202 -6.36 2.46 6.60
C PHE A 202 -5.35 1.75 7.50
N ASP A 203 -4.07 1.82 7.18
CA ASP A 203 -3.06 1.37 8.11
C ASP A 203 -2.78 2.44 9.18
N PHE A 204 -2.66 2.04 10.43
CA PHE A 204 -2.41 2.98 11.51
C PHE A 204 -0.90 3.24 11.76
N SER A 205 -0.01 2.70 10.95
CA SER A 205 1.44 2.90 11.08
C SER A 205 1.86 4.36 10.98
N VAL A 206 1.04 5.18 10.30
CA VAL A 206 1.30 6.61 10.08
C VAL A 206 1.26 7.45 11.36
N TYR A 207 0.58 6.99 12.40
CA TYR A 207 0.48 7.75 13.65
C TYR A 207 1.78 7.66 14.45
N ASP A 208 2.46 8.80 14.58
CA ASP A 208 3.65 8.91 15.41
C ASP A 208 3.26 9.01 16.89
N GLY A 209 3.58 7.97 17.66
CA GLY A 209 3.31 7.91 19.10
C GLY A 209 1.88 7.50 19.48
N PHE A 210 1.69 7.21 20.79
CA PHE A 210 0.46 6.64 21.34
C PHE A 210 -0.65 7.66 21.57
N CYS A 211 -0.31 8.94 21.69
CA CYS A 211 -1.22 10.02 22.05
C CYS A 211 -1.33 11.07 20.96
N SER A 212 -1.26 10.67 19.71
CA SER A 212 -1.39 11.63 18.62
C SER A 212 -2.82 12.16 18.56
N SER A 213 -2.97 13.50 18.52
CA SER A 213 -4.28 14.12 18.33
C SER A 213 -4.98 13.64 17.07
N ALA A 214 -4.21 13.33 16.01
CA ALA A 214 -4.73 12.79 14.76
C ALA A 214 -5.34 11.38 14.94
N ALA A 215 -4.76 10.51 15.77
CA ALA A 215 -5.34 9.21 16.07
C ALA A 215 -6.69 9.36 16.78
N LYS A 216 -6.75 10.22 17.82
CA LYS A 216 -8.00 10.53 18.50
C LYS A 216 -9.05 11.10 17.54
N MET A 217 -8.69 12.13 16.77
CA MET A 217 -9.60 12.74 15.79
C MET A 217 -10.12 11.73 14.76
N THR A 218 -9.32 10.73 14.38
CA THR A 218 -9.76 9.65 13.48
C THR A 218 -10.78 8.76 14.18
N LEU A 219 -10.50 8.30 15.40
CA LEU A 219 -11.37 7.43 16.17
C LEU A 219 -12.68 8.10 16.65
N ASP A 220 -12.74 9.43 16.67
CA ASP A 220 -13.96 10.18 17.00
C ASP A 220 -15.07 10.00 15.94
N TRP A 221 -14.74 9.60 14.70
CA TRP A 221 -15.71 9.40 13.62
C TRP A 221 -15.62 8.06 12.90
N MET A 222 -14.46 7.40 12.91
CA MET A 222 -14.23 6.19 12.13
C MET A 222 -14.32 4.94 13.00
N GLU A 223 -15.08 3.95 12.56
CA GLU A 223 -15.15 2.64 13.20
C GLU A 223 -13.79 1.94 13.18
N PRO A 224 -13.34 1.36 14.30
CA PRO A 224 -12.04 0.66 14.37
C PRO A 224 -11.86 -0.47 13.35
N SER A 225 -12.97 -1.03 12.83
CA SER A 225 -12.95 -2.07 11.79
C SER A 225 -12.32 -1.62 10.47
N HIS A 226 -12.19 -0.31 10.23
CA HIS A 226 -11.49 0.26 9.09
C HIS A 226 -9.98 0.42 9.32
N LEU A 227 -9.49 0.21 10.55
CA LEU A 227 -8.08 0.33 10.88
C LEU A 227 -7.38 -1.03 10.80
N CYS A 228 -6.22 -1.05 10.15
CA CYS A 228 -5.40 -2.23 9.98
C CYS A 228 -4.01 -2.03 10.58
N PHE A 229 -3.42 -3.11 11.04
CA PHE A 229 -2.02 -3.12 11.49
C PHE A 229 -1.08 -3.06 10.29
N GLY A 230 -0.14 -2.11 10.31
CA GLY A 230 0.96 -2.01 9.37
C GLY A 230 2.29 -1.78 10.11
N SER A 231 3.31 -2.57 9.79
CA SER A 231 4.65 -2.43 10.39
C SER A 231 5.54 -1.46 9.64
N ARG A 232 5.35 -1.35 8.33
CA ARG A 232 6.24 -0.66 7.38
C ARG A 232 7.66 -1.26 7.33
N MET A 233 7.84 -2.52 7.78
CA MET A 233 9.12 -3.22 7.64
C MET A 233 9.54 -3.31 6.17
N PRO A 234 10.83 -3.27 5.87
CA PRO A 234 12.00 -3.04 6.71
C PRO A 234 12.37 -1.56 6.85
N LEU A 235 11.54 -0.66 6.31
CA LEU A 235 11.78 0.80 6.37
C LEU A 235 11.72 1.32 7.82
N TYR A 236 10.92 0.68 8.66
CA TYR A 236 10.74 0.98 10.08
C TYR A 236 10.88 -0.28 10.93
N TYR A 237 11.19 -0.09 12.20
CA TYR A 237 11.16 -1.16 13.19
C TYR A 237 9.70 -1.53 13.52
N PRO A 238 9.35 -2.83 13.59
CA PRO A 238 7.97 -3.26 13.85
C PRO A 238 7.52 -3.05 15.30
N GLU A 239 8.46 -2.97 16.27
CA GLU A 239 8.15 -2.88 17.68
C GLU A 239 7.23 -1.72 18.04
N PRO A 240 7.44 -0.47 17.55
CA PRO A 240 6.52 0.63 17.84
C PRO A 240 5.09 0.36 17.30
N ALA A 241 4.96 -0.28 16.15
CA ALA A 241 3.66 -0.62 15.60
C ALA A 241 2.96 -1.71 16.42
N VAL A 242 3.70 -2.75 16.85
CA VAL A 242 3.16 -3.83 17.70
C VAL A 242 2.72 -3.29 19.05
N VAL A 243 3.52 -2.41 19.66
CA VAL A 243 3.18 -1.81 20.97
C VAL A 243 1.91 -0.95 20.85
N LYS A 244 1.73 -0.18 19.77
CA LYS A 244 0.49 0.59 19.53
C LYS A 244 -0.79 -0.26 19.52
N MET A 245 -0.71 -1.55 19.17
CA MET A 245 -1.85 -2.46 19.20
C MET A 245 -2.32 -2.83 20.62
N GLN A 246 -1.52 -2.57 21.62
CA GLN A 246 -1.78 -2.97 23.01
C GLN A 246 -2.44 -1.85 23.82
N TYR A 247 -2.45 -0.63 23.32
CA TYR A 247 -2.95 0.59 23.99
C TYR A 247 -3.94 1.36 23.10
#